data_06f6429d3fad349a870a4cbfed7f9096
#
_entry.id   06f6429d3fad349a870a4cbfed7f9096
#
_cell.length_a   1.000
_cell.length_b   1.000
_cell.length_c   1.000
_cell.angle_alpha   90.00
_cell.angle_beta   90.00
_cell.angle_gamma   90.00
#
_symmetry.space_group_name_H-M   'P 1'
#
loop_
_entity.id
_entity.type
_entity.pdbx_description
1 polymer ?
#
loop_
_entity_poly.entity_id
_entity_poly.type
_entity_poly.pdbx_seq_one_letter_code
_entity_poly.pdbx_strand_id
1 'polypeptide(L)'
;VHHYFSGYGGGRKAILPGRAAMETVRVNHSFMLDPAAGLGKTTGNPCYEDQMEGVALFAKGRSLFLFNAILNAKHQFLKMFAGDYIKAHKEACKFVDEVYGSVIPKEADLVIASCGGYPKDINVYQMQKTMDNAACAVRKGGAVIMVAECVEGSGSAVLEEACRRLGSPQAIKAELEKDFRIGANKAYAVTRLMEKAKYYLVTALDRKMARDMLFSGAYDTIEEALAAAEKEIGKVESVIVMPEGSLTVPRVEE
;
A
#
# COMPACT_ATOMS: atom_id res chain seq x y z
N VAL A 1 -0.97 11.10 4.20
CA VAL A 1 -1.37 9.67 4.24
C VAL A 1 -0.16 8.79 4.44
N HIS A 2 -0.36 7.60 4.98
CA HIS A 2 0.67 6.56 5.07
C HIS A 2 1.11 6.10 3.68
N HIS A 3 2.33 5.56 3.61
CA HIS A 3 2.91 5.05 2.36
C HIS A 3 3.55 3.68 2.58
N TYR A 4 3.18 2.70 1.76
CA TYR A 4 3.44 1.28 1.97
C TYR A 4 4.91 0.85 2.06
N PHE A 5 5.87 1.63 1.56
CA PHE A 5 7.30 1.35 1.73
C PHE A 5 8.13 2.55 2.23
N SER A 6 7.69 3.79 2.02
CA SER A 6 8.45 4.97 2.45
C SER A 6 7.84 5.70 3.66
N GLY A 7 7.07 4.99 4.48
CA GLY A 7 6.46 5.48 5.71
C GLY A 7 5.25 6.37 5.47
N TYR A 8 5.44 7.62 5.04
CA TYR A 8 4.40 8.61 4.81
C TYR A 8 4.57 9.30 3.46
N GLY A 9 3.46 9.84 2.94
CA GLY A 9 3.44 10.73 1.80
C GLY A 9 3.79 12.18 2.17
N GLY A 10 3.76 13.07 1.16
CA GLY A 10 4.04 14.50 1.35
C GLY A 10 5.51 14.84 1.64
N GLY A 11 5.75 16.10 2.00
CA GLY A 11 7.07 16.59 2.41
C GLY A 11 8.17 16.30 1.39
N ARG A 12 9.17 15.57 1.82
CA ARG A 12 10.33 15.15 1.05
C ARG A 12 10.01 14.53 -0.31
N LYS A 13 8.84 13.87 -0.43
CA LYS A 13 8.44 13.20 -1.68
C LYS A 13 8.20 14.18 -2.83
N ALA A 14 8.01 15.46 -2.56
CA ALA A 14 7.95 16.48 -3.60
C ALA A 14 9.31 16.64 -4.33
N ILE A 15 10.41 16.33 -3.66
CA ILE A 15 11.78 16.40 -4.21
C ILE A 15 12.20 15.02 -4.71
N LEU A 16 12.20 13.99 -3.85
CA LEU A 16 12.51 12.61 -4.19
C LEU A 16 11.30 11.71 -3.83
N PRO A 17 10.57 11.16 -4.81
CA PRO A 17 10.87 11.05 -6.24
C PRO A 17 10.42 12.24 -7.12
N GLY A 18 9.66 13.21 -6.61
CA GLY A 18 8.87 14.16 -7.41
C GLY A 18 9.65 15.02 -8.43
N ARG A 19 10.92 15.32 -8.17
CA ARG A 19 11.80 16.15 -9.03
C ARG A 19 13.12 15.44 -9.37
N ALA A 20 13.25 14.17 -8.99
CA ALA A 20 14.47 13.40 -9.20
C ALA A 20 14.51 12.76 -10.60
N ALA A 21 15.71 12.49 -11.11
CA ALA A 21 15.91 11.70 -12.31
C ALA A 21 15.46 10.25 -12.10
N MET A 22 15.09 9.54 -13.17
CA MET A 22 14.56 8.19 -13.11
C MET A 22 15.56 7.20 -12.46
N GLU A 23 16.84 7.37 -12.68
CA GLU A 23 17.90 6.57 -12.05
C GLU A 23 17.86 6.68 -10.53
N THR A 24 17.73 7.91 -10.01
CA THR A 24 17.62 8.18 -8.57
C THR A 24 16.33 7.58 -8.01
N VAL A 25 15.22 7.71 -8.73
CA VAL A 25 13.94 7.10 -8.35
C VAL A 25 14.05 5.58 -8.30
N ARG A 26 14.73 4.98 -9.28
CA ARG A 26 14.94 3.53 -9.35
C ARG A 26 15.74 3.03 -8.15
N VAL A 27 16.83 3.70 -7.80
CA VAL A 27 17.65 3.35 -6.63
C VAL A 27 16.84 3.49 -5.35
N ASN A 28 16.20 4.65 -5.12
CA ASN A 28 15.36 4.84 -3.93
C ASN A 28 14.26 3.78 -3.79
N HIS A 29 13.56 3.48 -4.89
CA HIS A 29 12.47 2.51 -4.86
C HIS A 29 12.97 1.08 -4.70
N SER A 30 14.21 0.75 -5.04
CA SER A 30 14.76 -0.60 -4.81
C SER A 30 14.85 -0.95 -3.32
N PHE A 31 15.00 0.05 -2.45
CA PHE A 31 14.97 -0.15 -1.00
C PHE A 31 13.63 -0.67 -0.46
N MET A 32 12.55 -0.68 -1.26
CA MET A 32 11.30 -1.34 -0.86
C MET A 32 11.42 -2.84 -0.67
N LEU A 33 12.50 -3.46 -1.18
CA LEU A 33 12.79 -4.89 -1.00
C LEU A 33 13.36 -5.19 0.39
N ASP A 34 13.83 -4.18 1.10
CA ASP A 34 14.31 -4.29 2.49
C ASP A 34 13.11 -4.46 3.44
N PRO A 35 13.15 -5.44 4.36
CA PRO A 35 12.06 -5.66 5.32
C PRO A 35 11.85 -4.50 6.31
N ALA A 36 12.83 -3.61 6.47
CA ALA A 36 12.68 -2.39 7.26
C ALA A 36 11.84 -1.31 6.56
N ALA A 37 11.70 -1.38 5.22
CA ALA A 37 10.81 -0.51 4.48
C ALA A 37 9.35 -0.86 4.78
N GLY A 38 8.54 0.12 5.20
CA GLY A 38 7.18 -0.19 5.61
C GLY A 38 6.28 1.01 5.86
N LEU A 39 5.02 0.69 6.00
CA LEU A 39 3.93 1.63 6.27
C LEU A 39 4.16 2.33 7.62
N GLY A 40 4.05 3.66 7.67
CA GLY A 40 4.20 4.45 8.90
C GLY A 40 5.60 4.48 9.51
N LYS A 41 6.58 3.78 8.93
CA LYS A 41 7.96 3.76 9.43
C LYS A 41 8.78 4.89 8.82
N THR A 42 9.47 5.65 9.68
CA THR A 42 10.41 6.70 9.27
C THR A 42 11.84 6.37 9.70
N THR A 43 12.06 6.07 10.97
CA THR A 43 13.38 5.70 11.51
C THR A 43 13.72 4.27 11.11
N GLY A 44 14.94 4.06 10.60
CA GLY A 44 15.41 2.75 10.12
C GLY A 44 14.75 2.28 8.83
N ASN A 45 13.96 3.12 8.17
CA ASN A 45 13.37 2.82 6.87
C ASN A 45 14.29 3.34 5.76
N PRO A 46 14.97 2.46 5.00
CA PRO A 46 15.98 2.90 4.04
C PRO A 46 15.41 3.75 2.90
N CYS A 47 14.17 3.52 2.48
CA CYS A 47 13.52 4.37 1.49
C CYS A 47 13.29 5.79 2.01
N TYR A 48 12.89 5.91 3.29
CA TYR A 48 12.65 7.20 3.91
C TYR A 48 13.96 7.95 4.12
N GLU A 49 14.97 7.28 4.65
CA GLU A 49 16.27 7.88 4.99
C GLU A 49 17.00 8.36 3.75
N ASP A 50 17.05 7.58 2.67
CA ASP A 50 17.58 7.99 1.37
C ASP A 50 16.83 9.20 0.78
N GLN A 51 15.48 9.25 0.91
CA GLN A 51 14.72 10.43 0.51
C GLN A 51 15.10 11.66 1.33
N MET A 52 15.35 11.52 2.62
CA MET A 52 15.76 12.63 3.48
C MET A 52 17.16 13.10 3.14
N GLU A 53 18.10 12.20 2.83
CA GLU A 53 19.43 12.54 2.35
C GLU A 53 19.36 13.30 1.02
N GLY A 54 18.59 12.80 0.06
CA GLY A 54 18.38 13.47 -1.23
C GLY A 54 17.82 14.89 -1.07
N VAL A 55 16.87 15.10 -0.17
CA VAL A 55 16.35 16.45 0.12
C VAL A 55 17.38 17.31 0.83
N ALA A 56 18.17 16.76 1.75
CA ALA A 56 19.24 17.52 2.41
C ALA A 56 20.31 17.99 1.40
N LEU A 57 20.65 17.16 0.41
CA LEU A 57 21.54 17.56 -0.70
C LEU A 57 20.91 18.66 -1.55
N PHE A 58 19.63 18.54 -1.89
CA PHE A 58 18.90 19.58 -2.64
C PHE A 58 18.81 20.89 -1.86
N ALA A 59 18.70 20.85 -0.54
CA ALA A 59 18.59 22.00 0.35
C ALA A 59 19.90 22.80 0.50
N LYS A 60 21.06 22.24 0.12
CA LYS A 60 22.36 22.97 0.25
C LYS A 60 22.32 24.31 -0.47
N GLY A 61 22.51 25.39 0.28
CA GLY A 61 22.49 26.77 -0.23
C GLY A 61 21.08 27.28 -0.61
N ARG A 62 20.01 26.60 -0.19
CA ARG A 62 18.61 26.98 -0.45
C ARG A 62 17.80 26.98 0.83
N SER A 63 16.83 27.89 0.93
CA SER A 63 15.77 27.84 1.94
C SER A 63 14.65 26.96 1.42
N LEU A 64 14.26 25.92 2.19
CA LEU A 64 13.10 25.12 1.92
C LEU A 64 12.00 25.42 2.93
N PHE A 65 10.83 25.78 2.42
CA PHE A 65 9.63 25.97 3.21
C PHE A 65 8.59 24.95 2.79
N LEU A 66 8.16 24.11 3.73
CA LEU A 66 7.13 23.13 3.50
C LEU A 66 5.74 23.72 3.74
N PHE A 67 4.80 23.41 2.86
CA PHE A 67 3.37 23.57 3.08
C PHE A 67 2.67 22.27 2.71
N ASN A 68 2.12 21.57 3.69
CA ASN A 68 1.37 20.32 3.51
C ASN A 68 -0.03 20.43 4.09
N ALA A 69 -0.99 19.79 3.41
CA ALA A 69 -2.36 19.67 3.87
C ALA A 69 -2.73 18.19 4.07
N ILE A 70 -3.57 17.92 5.06
CA ILE A 70 -4.19 16.62 5.30
C ILE A 70 -5.68 16.78 5.04
N LEU A 71 -6.23 15.88 4.22
CA LEU A 71 -7.61 15.91 3.74
C LEU A 71 -8.39 14.72 4.30
N ASN A 72 -9.69 14.86 4.50
CA ASN A 72 -10.58 13.73 4.78
C ASN A 72 -10.99 12.97 3.49
N ALA A 73 -11.82 11.93 3.64
CA ALA A 73 -12.35 11.15 2.50
C ALA A 73 -13.15 11.98 1.50
N LYS A 74 -13.73 13.11 1.95
CA LYS A 74 -14.48 14.08 1.11
C LYS A 74 -13.59 15.18 0.52
N HIS A 75 -12.27 15.03 0.57
CA HIS A 75 -11.27 16.00 0.09
C HIS A 75 -11.33 17.38 0.79
N GLN A 76 -11.92 17.45 1.99
CA GLN A 76 -11.94 18.68 2.79
C GLN A 76 -10.67 18.76 3.63
N PHE A 77 -10.16 19.98 3.82
CA PHE A 77 -8.97 20.22 4.64
C PHE A 77 -9.27 19.93 6.12
N LEU A 78 -8.51 19.00 6.71
CA LEU A 78 -8.54 18.72 8.15
C LEU A 78 -7.52 19.60 8.88
N LYS A 79 -6.29 19.66 8.37
CA LYS A 79 -5.20 20.46 8.96
C LYS A 79 -4.11 20.77 7.94
N MET A 80 -3.49 21.93 8.13
CA MET A 80 -2.36 22.40 7.35
C MET A 80 -1.12 22.48 8.23
N PHE A 81 0.03 22.13 7.68
CA PHE A 81 1.33 22.18 8.35
C PHE A 81 2.28 22.96 7.46
N ALA A 82 2.92 23.99 8.04
CA ALA A 82 3.82 24.87 7.29
C ALA A 82 5.08 25.20 8.12
N GLY A 83 6.20 25.42 7.44
CA GLY A 83 7.44 25.82 8.07
C GLY A 83 8.66 25.01 7.62
N ASP A 84 9.57 24.73 8.56
CA ASP A 84 10.73 23.88 8.33
C ASP A 84 10.31 22.52 7.79
N TYR A 85 10.93 22.09 6.70
CA TYR A 85 10.46 20.89 5.96
C TYR A 85 10.56 19.58 6.75
N ILE A 86 11.47 19.50 7.74
CA ILE A 86 11.59 18.32 8.61
C ILE A 86 10.53 18.38 9.72
N LYS A 87 10.48 19.51 10.46
CA LYS A 87 9.61 19.68 11.63
C LYS A 87 8.13 19.65 11.22
N ALA A 88 7.74 20.41 10.22
CA ALA A 88 6.37 20.46 9.75
C ALA A 88 5.89 19.10 9.21
N HIS A 89 6.74 18.36 8.49
CA HIS A 89 6.40 17.01 8.02
C HIS A 89 6.25 16.02 9.19
N LYS A 90 7.13 16.09 10.19
CA LYS A 90 7.08 15.22 11.38
C LYS A 90 5.77 15.42 12.17
N GLU A 91 5.36 16.67 12.36
CA GLU A 91 4.08 16.97 13.01
C GLU A 91 2.87 16.53 12.15
N ALA A 92 2.98 16.68 10.82
CA ALA A 92 1.96 16.17 9.91
C ALA A 92 1.83 14.63 9.98
N CYS A 93 2.93 13.89 10.13
CA CYS A 93 2.90 12.43 10.29
C CYS A 93 2.16 12.01 11.56
N LYS A 94 2.41 12.66 12.70
CA LYS A 94 1.68 12.40 13.96
C LYS A 94 0.18 12.59 13.78
N PHE A 95 -0.23 13.69 13.16
CA PHE A 95 -1.64 13.96 12.90
C PHE A 95 -2.25 12.96 11.90
N VAL A 96 -1.49 12.48 10.92
CA VAL A 96 -1.93 11.37 10.03
C VAL A 96 -2.20 10.11 10.83
N ASP A 97 -1.37 9.79 11.83
CA ASP A 97 -1.57 8.66 12.72
C ASP A 97 -2.83 8.79 13.58
N GLU A 98 -3.11 10.00 14.07
CA GLU A 98 -4.33 10.29 14.85
C GLU A 98 -5.61 10.17 14.00
N VAL A 99 -5.57 10.65 12.74
CA VAL A 99 -6.77 10.71 11.88
C VAL A 99 -7.05 9.40 11.17
N TYR A 100 -6.01 8.70 10.71
CA TYR A 100 -6.15 7.50 9.87
C TYR A 100 -5.72 6.21 10.56
N GLY A 101 -5.04 6.30 11.70
CA GLY A 101 -4.78 5.15 12.56
C GLY A 101 -6.06 4.67 13.24
N SER A 102 -6.28 3.37 13.28
CA SER A 102 -7.39 2.75 14.00
C SER A 102 -6.83 1.65 14.88
N VAL A 103 -7.00 1.79 16.20
CA VAL A 103 -6.57 0.75 17.15
C VAL A 103 -7.55 -0.41 17.07
N ILE A 104 -7.01 -1.61 16.92
CA ILE A 104 -7.76 -2.87 16.94
C ILE A 104 -7.19 -3.76 18.07
N PRO A 105 -8.04 -4.53 18.76
CA PRO A 105 -7.59 -5.35 19.89
C PRO A 105 -6.67 -6.50 19.45
N LYS A 106 -6.88 -7.04 18.26
CA LYS A 106 -6.06 -8.10 17.65
C LYS A 106 -6.29 -8.19 16.16
N GLU A 107 -5.39 -8.85 15.44
CA GLU A 107 -5.60 -9.23 14.04
C GLU A 107 -6.79 -10.21 13.92
N ALA A 108 -7.58 -10.07 12.84
CA ALA A 108 -8.75 -10.90 12.58
C ALA A 108 -8.45 -12.09 11.65
N ASP A 109 -9.31 -13.10 11.67
CA ASP A 109 -9.29 -14.22 10.72
C ASP A 109 -9.58 -13.75 9.31
N LEU A 110 -10.54 -12.82 9.18
CA LEU A 110 -11.01 -12.26 7.93
C LEU A 110 -11.06 -10.73 7.99
N VAL A 111 -10.62 -10.10 6.91
CA VAL A 111 -10.78 -8.65 6.70
C VAL A 111 -11.57 -8.43 5.42
N ILE A 112 -12.62 -7.60 5.47
CA ILE A 112 -13.36 -7.14 4.29
C ILE A 112 -13.01 -5.66 4.10
N ALA A 113 -12.31 -5.33 3.01
CA ALA A 113 -11.80 -3.98 2.80
C ALA A 113 -12.26 -3.40 1.45
N SER A 114 -12.97 -2.27 1.51
CA SER A 114 -13.28 -1.46 0.33
C SER A 114 -12.20 -0.40 0.10
N CYS A 115 -11.91 -0.12 -1.16
CA CYS A 115 -11.04 1.00 -1.53
C CYS A 115 -11.69 2.37 -1.29
N GLY A 116 -13.02 2.42 -1.07
CA GLY A 116 -13.80 3.66 -0.94
C GLY A 116 -14.23 4.23 -2.29
N GLY A 117 -14.38 3.37 -3.32
CA GLY A 117 -14.91 3.71 -4.64
C GLY A 117 -13.95 4.47 -5.55
N TYR A 118 -14.49 4.90 -6.70
CA TYR A 118 -13.75 5.62 -7.74
C TYR A 118 -13.15 6.94 -7.21
N PRO A 119 -11.90 7.29 -7.59
CA PRO A 119 -10.97 6.57 -8.47
C PRO A 119 -9.99 5.64 -7.73
N LYS A 120 -10.20 5.37 -6.43
CA LYS A 120 -9.26 4.59 -5.61
C LYS A 120 -9.28 3.09 -5.94
N ASP A 121 -10.37 2.62 -6.55
CA ASP A 121 -10.62 1.23 -6.97
C ASP A 121 -10.57 1.03 -8.49
N ILE A 122 -10.08 2.02 -9.25
CA ILE A 122 -10.12 2.00 -10.71
C ILE A 122 -9.35 0.83 -11.34
N ASN A 123 -8.29 0.36 -10.67
CA ASN A 123 -7.47 -0.77 -11.10
C ASN A 123 -6.68 -1.39 -9.92
N VAL A 124 -6.07 -2.55 -10.15
CA VAL A 124 -5.27 -3.27 -9.14
C VAL A 124 -4.08 -2.44 -8.65
N TYR A 125 -3.47 -1.64 -9.53
CA TYR A 125 -2.36 -0.75 -9.17
C TYR A 125 -2.74 0.23 -8.06
N GLN A 126 -3.97 0.78 -8.08
CA GLN A 126 -4.48 1.68 -7.04
C GLN A 126 -4.97 0.89 -5.82
N MET A 127 -5.69 -0.21 -6.02
CA MET A 127 -6.21 -1.09 -4.97
C MET A 127 -5.10 -1.59 -4.04
N GLN A 128 -3.88 -1.80 -4.54
CA GLN A 128 -2.74 -2.27 -3.76
C GLN A 128 -2.50 -1.46 -2.47
N LYS A 129 -2.81 -0.17 -2.46
CA LYS A 129 -2.67 0.67 -1.25
C LYS A 129 -3.62 0.22 -0.13
N THR A 130 -4.85 -0.14 -0.50
CA THR A 130 -5.84 -0.71 0.43
C THR A 130 -5.44 -2.10 0.90
N MET A 131 -4.84 -2.91 0.01
CA MET A 131 -4.33 -4.24 0.39
C MET A 131 -3.26 -4.13 1.48
N ASP A 132 -2.32 -3.17 1.40
CA ASP A 132 -1.31 -2.95 2.44
C ASP A 132 -1.94 -2.55 3.78
N ASN A 133 -2.95 -1.70 3.76
CA ASN A 133 -3.66 -1.31 4.98
C ASN A 133 -4.43 -2.50 5.58
N ALA A 134 -5.14 -3.28 4.76
CA ALA A 134 -5.86 -4.48 5.19
C ALA A 134 -4.91 -5.56 5.76
N ALA A 135 -3.70 -5.65 5.22
CA ALA A 135 -2.67 -6.56 5.72
C ALA A 135 -2.28 -6.29 7.19
N CYS A 136 -2.49 -5.05 7.68
CA CYS A 136 -2.25 -4.71 9.09
C CYS A 136 -3.31 -5.27 10.04
N ALA A 137 -4.48 -5.67 9.51
CA ALA A 137 -5.61 -6.14 10.31
C ALA A 137 -5.82 -7.65 10.25
N VAL A 138 -5.25 -8.35 9.26
CA VAL A 138 -5.44 -9.79 9.07
C VAL A 138 -4.30 -10.58 9.72
N ARG A 139 -4.63 -11.68 10.41
CA ARG A 139 -3.62 -12.59 10.96
C ARG A 139 -2.90 -13.38 9.85
N LYS A 140 -1.75 -13.92 10.18
CA LYS A 140 -1.05 -14.87 9.29
C LYS A 140 -1.93 -16.10 9.05
N GLY A 141 -2.08 -16.49 7.78
CA GLY A 141 -2.95 -17.58 7.34
C GLY A 141 -4.45 -17.24 7.31
N GLY A 142 -4.82 -15.98 7.56
CA GLY A 142 -6.19 -15.49 7.40
C GLY A 142 -6.54 -15.15 5.95
N ALA A 143 -7.66 -14.46 5.76
CA ALA A 143 -8.14 -14.03 4.46
C ALA A 143 -8.50 -12.54 4.41
N VAL A 144 -8.34 -11.95 3.24
CA VAL A 144 -8.77 -10.59 2.92
C VAL A 144 -9.69 -10.63 1.71
N ILE A 145 -10.89 -10.06 1.84
CA ILE A 145 -11.81 -9.82 0.74
C ILE A 145 -11.69 -8.35 0.36
N MET A 146 -11.11 -8.09 -0.81
CA MET A 146 -11.00 -6.74 -1.36
C MET A 146 -12.23 -6.42 -2.19
N VAL A 147 -12.90 -5.32 -1.88
CA VAL A 147 -14.02 -4.80 -2.67
C VAL A 147 -13.52 -3.63 -3.51
N ALA A 148 -13.34 -3.88 -4.80
CA ALA A 148 -12.79 -2.92 -5.76
C ALA A 148 -13.23 -3.27 -7.19
N GLU A 149 -13.83 -2.34 -7.89
CA GLU A 149 -14.40 -2.61 -9.22
C GLU A 149 -13.34 -2.96 -10.27
N CYS A 150 -12.18 -2.26 -10.26
CA CYS A 150 -11.04 -2.48 -11.15
C CYS A 150 -11.41 -2.43 -12.65
N VAL A 151 -12.22 -1.43 -13.04
CA VAL A 151 -12.69 -1.25 -14.43
C VAL A 151 -11.57 -1.11 -15.47
N GLU A 152 -10.40 -0.61 -15.07
CA GLU A 152 -9.20 -0.51 -15.92
C GLU A 152 -8.25 -1.71 -15.76
N GLY A 153 -8.72 -2.84 -15.24
CA GLY A 153 -7.93 -4.05 -15.12
C GLY A 153 -6.79 -3.93 -14.11
N SER A 154 -5.58 -4.36 -14.52
CA SER A 154 -4.39 -4.29 -13.66
C SER A 154 -3.88 -2.86 -13.44
N GLY A 155 -4.15 -1.94 -14.37
CA GLY A 155 -3.59 -0.59 -14.41
C GLY A 155 -2.11 -0.55 -14.82
N SER A 156 -1.48 -1.68 -15.14
CA SER A 156 -0.08 -1.74 -15.58
C SER A 156 0.24 -3.07 -16.27
N ALA A 157 0.52 -3.02 -17.56
CA ALA A 157 0.94 -4.20 -18.33
C ALA A 157 2.23 -4.83 -17.78
N VAL A 158 3.14 -4.03 -17.21
CA VAL A 158 4.39 -4.51 -16.60
C VAL A 158 4.11 -5.30 -15.33
N LEU A 159 3.14 -4.86 -14.50
CA LEU A 159 2.69 -5.59 -13.32
C LEU A 159 2.11 -6.94 -13.71
N GLU A 160 1.20 -6.96 -14.68
CA GLU A 160 0.51 -8.15 -15.14
C GLU A 160 1.50 -9.17 -15.73
N GLU A 161 2.39 -8.71 -16.61
CA GLU A 161 3.40 -9.54 -17.23
C GLU A 161 4.35 -10.15 -16.19
N ALA A 162 4.81 -9.38 -15.20
CA ALA A 162 5.67 -9.87 -14.15
C ALA A 162 4.99 -10.94 -13.29
N CYS A 163 3.72 -10.74 -12.88
CA CYS A 163 2.97 -11.74 -12.13
C CYS A 163 2.79 -13.04 -12.93
N ARG A 164 2.35 -12.94 -14.18
CA ARG A 164 2.10 -14.09 -15.05
C ARG A 164 3.37 -14.88 -15.34
N ARG A 165 4.49 -14.19 -15.62
CA ARG A 165 5.75 -14.83 -16.00
C ARG A 165 6.47 -15.47 -14.82
N LEU A 166 6.44 -14.85 -13.67
CA LEU A 166 7.24 -15.26 -12.51
C LEU A 166 6.45 -16.14 -11.53
N GLY A 167 5.13 -15.98 -11.45
CA GLY A 167 4.21 -16.88 -10.76
C GLY A 167 4.36 -16.97 -9.23
N SER A 168 5.26 -16.18 -8.61
CA SER A 168 5.40 -16.14 -7.16
C SER A 168 6.06 -14.85 -6.67
N PRO A 169 5.74 -14.38 -5.44
CA PRO A 169 6.36 -13.20 -4.87
C PRO A 169 7.88 -13.33 -4.70
N GLN A 170 8.36 -14.54 -4.38
CA GLN A 170 9.80 -14.82 -4.23
C GLN A 170 10.54 -14.68 -5.56
N ALA A 171 9.98 -15.21 -6.65
CA ALA A 171 10.59 -15.09 -7.97
C ALA A 171 10.59 -13.64 -8.47
N ILE A 172 9.50 -12.89 -8.19
CA ILE A 172 9.41 -11.46 -8.51
C ILE A 172 10.48 -10.68 -7.73
N LYS A 173 10.60 -10.94 -6.42
CA LYS A 173 11.63 -10.32 -5.58
C LYS A 173 13.03 -10.60 -6.10
N ALA A 174 13.35 -11.87 -6.36
CA ALA A 174 14.67 -12.28 -6.85
C ALA A 174 15.04 -11.64 -8.20
N GLU A 175 14.07 -11.42 -9.08
CA GLU A 175 14.31 -10.67 -10.32
C GLU A 175 14.56 -9.18 -10.06
N LEU A 176 13.80 -8.56 -9.16
CA LEU A 176 13.98 -7.15 -8.80
C LEU A 176 15.30 -6.88 -8.06
N GLU A 177 15.80 -7.84 -7.29
CA GLU A 177 17.11 -7.75 -6.63
C GLU A 177 18.26 -7.75 -7.65
N LYS A 178 18.09 -8.41 -8.81
CA LYS A 178 19.08 -8.41 -9.90
C LYS A 178 18.98 -7.18 -10.77
N ASP A 179 17.77 -6.82 -11.16
CA ASP A 179 17.47 -5.64 -11.99
C ASP A 179 16.17 -5.00 -11.57
N PHE A 180 16.27 -3.94 -10.76
CA PHE A 180 15.09 -3.24 -10.28
C PHE A 180 14.46 -2.41 -11.39
N ARG A 181 13.21 -2.74 -11.73
CA ARG A 181 12.42 -2.02 -12.74
C ARG A 181 11.17 -1.39 -12.14
N ILE A 182 10.99 -0.09 -12.40
CA ILE A 182 9.77 0.63 -12.06
C ILE A 182 8.58 0.02 -12.84
N GLY A 183 7.48 -0.22 -12.14
CA GLY A 183 6.32 -0.96 -12.67
C GLY A 183 6.33 -2.42 -12.23
N ALA A 184 7.41 -3.18 -12.48
CA ALA A 184 7.54 -4.56 -11.97
C ALA A 184 7.58 -4.63 -10.44
N ASN A 185 8.10 -3.60 -9.77
CA ASN A 185 8.06 -3.48 -8.32
C ASN A 185 6.62 -3.47 -7.75
N LYS A 186 5.61 -3.07 -8.54
CA LYS A 186 4.20 -3.18 -8.14
C LYS A 186 3.73 -4.62 -8.09
N ALA A 187 4.21 -5.48 -8.98
CA ALA A 187 3.92 -6.92 -8.89
C ALA A 187 4.37 -7.49 -7.54
N TYR A 188 5.57 -7.14 -7.08
CA TYR A 188 6.03 -7.52 -5.75
C TYR A 188 5.18 -6.89 -4.64
N ALA A 189 4.85 -5.60 -4.74
CA ALA A 189 4.02 -4.92 -3.74
C ALA A 189 2.64 -5.58 -3.56
N VAL A 190 2.04 -6.09 -4.64
CA VAL A 190 0.76 -6.82 -4.60
C VAL A 190 0.97 -8.22 -4.04
N THR A 191 1.88 -8.99 -4.64
CA THR A 191 1.96 -10.43 -4.39
C THR A 191 2.61 -10.80 -3.05
N ARG A 192 3.53 -9.97 -2.50
CA ARG A 192 4.14 -10.20 -1.19
C ARG A 192 3.13 -10.29 -0.05
N LEU A 193 1.98 -9.61 -0.18
CA LEU A 193 0.92 -9.64 0.82
C LEU A 193 0.23 -11.00 0.90
N MET A 194 0.27 -11.76 -0.20
CA MET A 194 -0.30 -13.10 -0.29
C MET A 194 0.53 -14.16 0.46
N GLU A 195 1.75 -13.81 0.90
CA GLU A 195 2.53 -14.64 1.82
C GLU A 195 1.97 -14.61 3.26
N LYS A 196 1.26 -13.53 3.63
CA LYS A 196 0.63 -13.38 4.94
C LYS A 196 -0.77 -13.98 4.98
N ALA A 197 -1.60 -13.70 3.96
CA ALA A 197 -3.01 -14.05 3.93
C ALA A 197 -3.49 -14.37 2.50
N LYS A 198 -4.65 -15.01 2.38
CA LYS A 198 -5.32 -15.24 1.11
C LYS A 198 -6.09 -13.99 0.69
N TYR A 199 -5.99 -13.60 -0.58
CA TYR A 199 -6.67 -12.42 -1.09
C TYR A 199 -7.72 -12.80 -2.12
N TYR A 200 -8.97 -12.48 -1.82
CA TYR A 200 -10.15 -12.65 -2.67
C TYR A 200 -10.62 -11.29 -3.15
N LEU A 201 -11.18 -11.23 -4.35
CA LEU A 201 -11.69 -9.98 -4.93
C LEU A 201 -13.20 -10.05 -5.12
N VAL A 202 -13.89 -8.98 -4.77
CA VAL A 202 -15.25 -8.67 -5.26
C VAL A 202 -15.07 -7.55 -6.27
N THR A 203 -15.25 -7.85 -7.59
CA THR A 203 -14.69 -7.02 -8.65
C THR A 203 -15.30 -7.33 -10.01
N ALA A 204 -15.24 -6.36 -10.93
CA ALA A 204 -15.48 -6.56 -12.34
C ALA A 204 -14.24 -7.06 -13.13
N LEU A 205 -13.10 -7.23 -12.44
CA LEU A 205 -11.86 -7.71 -13.05
C LEU A 205 -12.06 -9.11 -13.64
N ASP A 206 -11.51 -9.34 -14.84
CA ASP A 206 -11.51 -10.67 -15.46
C ASP A 206 -10.90 -11.73 -14.52
N ARG A 207 -11.61 -12.85 -14.35
CA ARG A 207 -11.23 -13.92 -13.40
C ARG A 207 -9.91 -14.60 -13.76
N LYS A 208 -9.55 -14.64 -15.06
CA LYS A 208 -8.24 -15.16 -15.49
C LYS A 208 -7.14 -14.17 -15.10
N MET A 209 -7.35 -12.87 -15.35
CA MET A 209 -6.40 -11.82 -14.94
C MET A 209 -6.17 -11.82 -13.42
N ALA A 210 -7.23 -11.99 -12.61
CA ALA A 210 -7.09 -12.10 -11.16
C ALA A 210 -6.20 -13.30 -10.77
N ARG A 211 -6.40 -14.47 -11.38
CA ARG A 211 -5.54 -15.65 -11.13
C ARG A 211 -4.10 -15.44 -11.61
N ASP A 212 -3.91 -14.84 -12.77
CA ASP A 212 -2.57 -14.53 -13.32
C ASP A 212 -1.80 -13.56 -12.39
N MET A 213 -2.51 -12.73 -11.60
CA MET A 213 -1.96 -11.87 -10.55
C MET A 213 -1.93 -12.52 -9.16
N LEU A 214 -2.12 -13.84 -9.08
CA LEU A 214 -2.01 -14.68 -7.87
C LEU A 214 -3.10 -14.46 -6.81
N PHE A 215 -4.22 -13.80 -7.12
CA PHE A 215 -5.36 -13.73 -6.23
C PHE A 215 -6.02 -15.10 -6.06
N SER A 216 -6.50 -15.40 -4.86
CA SER A 216 -7.16 -16.68 -4.52
C SER A 216 -8.49 -16.87 -5.26
N GLY A 217 -9.14 -15.78 -5.68
CA GLY A 217 -10.35 -15.80 -6.49
C GLY A 217 -10.90 -14.41 -6.75
N ALA A 218 -11.81 -14.33 -7.75
CA ALA A 218 -12.58 -13.13 -8.06
C ALA A 218 -14.05 -13.51 -8.19
N TYR A 219 -14.94 -12.74 -7.58
CA TYR A 219 -16.35 -13.01 -7.35
C TYR A 219 -17.19 -11.78 -7.63
N ASP A 220 -18.49 -11.99 -7.82
CA ASP A 220 -19.42 -10.90 -8.09
C ASP A 220 -19.99 -10.33 -6.77
N THR A 221 -20.01 -11.12 -5.68
CA THR A 221 -20.57 -10.72 -4.38
C THR A 221 -19.62 -11.02 -3.22
N ILE A 222 -19.84 -10.32 -2.09
CA ILE A 222 -19.10 -10.56 -0.85
C ILE A 222 -19.42 -11.96 -0.30
N GLU A 223 -20.67 -12.41 -0.41
CA GLU A 223 -21.14 -13.71 0.07
C GLU A 223 -20.41 -14.86 -0.63
N GLU A 224 -20.23 -14.78 -1.95
CA GLU A 224 -19.47 -15.78 -2.72
C GLU A 224 -17.99 -15.80 -2.31
N ALA A 225 -17.38 -14.63 -2.16
CA ALA A 225 -16.00 -14.50 -1.73
C ALA A 225 -15.80 -15.01 -0.29
N LEU A 226 -16.78 -14.75 0.60
CA LEU A 226 -16.78 -15.22 1.99
C LEU A 226 -16.85 -16.76 2.04
N ALA A 227 -17.79 -17.36 1.31
CA ALA A 227 -17.92 -18.81 1.25
C ALA A 227 -16.66 -19.49 0.72
N ALA A 228 -15.97 -18.87 -0.25
CA ALA A 228 -14.70 -19.36 -0.76
C ALA A 228 -13.57 -19.22 0.26
N ALA A 229 -13.52 -18.11 0.99
CA ALA A 229 -12.54 -17.87 2.04
C ALA A 229 -12.70 -18.87 3.18
N GLU A 230 -13.92 -19.05 3.71
CA GLU A 230 -14.22 -20.01 4.79
C GLU A 230 -13.87 -21.46 4.42
N LYS A 231 -14.09 -21.84 3.17
CA LYS A 231 -13.70 -23.17 2.68
C LYS A 231 -12.20 -23.41 2.75
N GLU A 232 -11.39 -22.37 2.56
CA GLU A 232 -9.92 -22.48 2.51
C GLU A 232 -9.26 -22.25 3.87
N ILE A 233 -9.69 -21.24 4.65
CA ILE A 233 -9.08 -20.91 5.95
C ILE A 233 -9.76 -21.57 7.14
N GLY A 234 -10.90 -22.26 6.93
CA GLY A 234 -11.71 -22.86 7.98
C GLY A 234 -12.63 -21.85 8.66
N LYS A 235 -13.03 -22.16 9.90
CA LYS A 235 -13.97 -21.35 10.67
C LYS A 235 -13.47 -19.93 10.88
N VAL A 236 -14.26 -18.94 10.50
CA VAL A 236 -14.02 -17.52 10.75
C VAL A 236 -14.68 -17.13 12.08
N GLU A 237 -13.89 -16.75 13.08
CA GLU A 237 -14.36 -16.33 14.41
C GLU A 237 -14.32 -14.81 14.60
N SER A 238 -13.48 -14.13 13.81
CA SER A 238 -13.31 -12.69 13.90
C SER A 238 -13.23 -12.04 12.52
N VAL A 239 -13.99 -10.95 12.34
CA VAL A 239 -14.05 -10.18 11.09
C VAL A 239 -13.82 -8.71 11.39
N ILE A 240 -12.96 -8.07 10.60
CA ILE A 240 -12.79 -6.62 10.57
C ILE A 240 -13.31 -6.11 9.23
N VAL A 241 -14.18 -5.10 9.27
CA VAL A 241 -14.70 -4.44 8.07
C VAL A 241 -14.09 -3.05 7.95
N MET A 242 -13.50 -2.74 6.80
CA MET A 242 -12.83 -1.49 6.49
C MET A 242 -13.52 -0.79 5.29
N PRO A 243 -14.59 -0.02 5.50
CA PRO A 243 -15.33 0.64 4.40
C PRO A 243 -14.47 1.67 3.63
N GLU A 244 -13.56 2.34 4.33
CA GLU A 244 -12.60 3.33 3.80
C GLU A 244 -11.15 2.80 3.94
N GLY A 245 -10.92 1.56 3.49
CA GLY A 245 -9.64 0.88 3.67
C GLY A 245 -8.44 1.58 3.04
N SER A 246 -8.65 2.41 2.02
CA SER A 246 -7.57 3.21 1.40
C SER A 246 -7.00 4.30 2.32
N LEU A 247 -7.72 4.70 3.35
CA LEU A 247 -7.31 5.73 4.31
C LEU A 247 -7.01 5.14 5.69
N THR A 248 -7.77 4.13 6.11
CA THR A 248 -7.67 3.54 7.46
C THR A 248 -6.46 2.62 7.57
N VAL A 249 -5.63 2.84 8.57
CA VAL A 249 -4.48 1.98 8.90
C VAL A 249 -4.69 1.36 10.27
N PRO A 250 -5.03 0.06 10.33
CA PRO A 250 -5.18 -0.65 11.59
C PRO A 250 -3.84 -0.78 12.33
N ARG A 251 -3.89 -0.68 13.66
CA ARG A 251 -2.76 -0.94 14.55
C ARG A 251 -3.26 -1.80 15.71
N VAL A 252 -2.57 -2.91 15.95
CA VAL A 252 -2.89 -3.76 17.12
C VAL A 252 -2.50 -3.00 18.37
N GLU A 253 -3.36 -3.06 19.39
CA GLU A 253 -3.11 -2.53 20.73
C GLU A 253 -1.85 -3.23 21.33
N GLU A 254 -0.91 -2.43 21.87
CA GLU A 254 0.33 -2.94 22.50
C GLU A 254 0.09 -3.48 23.92
#